data_a31cd617ffb2cd03f2e66e655864a8ab
#
_entry.id   a31cd617ffb2cd03f2e66e655864a8ab
#
_cell.length_a   1.000
_cell.length_b   1.000
_cell.length_c   1.000
_cell.angle_alpha   90.00
_cell.angle_beta   90.00
_cell.angle_gamma   90.00
#
_symmetry.space_group_name_H-M   'P 1'
#
loop_
_entity.id
_entity.type
_entity.pdbx_description
1 polymer ?
#
loop_
_entity_poly.entity_id
_entity_poly.type
_entity_poly.pdbx_seq_one_letter_code
_entity_poly.pdbx_strand_id
1 'polypeptide(L)'
;MKTYQAFLTELFDKPLKYRLSHSVEDELEVYEFSTPKGQHIEVSIIVDKRGAYEFTFDSDSNEEGTKSGKGEEFQIFSTVLKILKEFVDAEAPDHFFVEAVSSEPSREKLYRRMISIFCKKYPEYESTEKKTNSGFIRWDVKVKPQ
;
A
#
# COMPACT_ATOMS: atom_id res chain seq x y z
N MET A 1 -1.55 2.64 29.23
CA MET A 1 -1.86 1.50 28.35
C MET A 1 -2.17 2.02 26.95
N LYS A 2 -1.53 1.46 25.94
CA LYS A 2 -1.77 1.88 24.56
C LYS A 2 -3.08 1.33 24.04
N THR A 3 -3.79 2.12 23.26
CA THR A 3 -4.97 1.62 22.56
C THR A 3 -4.54 0.66 21.45
N TYR A 4 -5.47 -0.15 20.98
CA TYR A 4 -5.24 -1.04 19.86
C TYR A 4 -4.79 -0.27 18.61
N GLN A 5 -5.40 0.89 18.38
CA GLN A 5 -5.03 1.77 17.27
C GLN A 5 -3.59 2.28 17.39
N ALA A 6 -3.19 2.72 18.57
CA ALA A 6 -1.82 3.19 18.80
C ALA A 6 -0.81 2.06 18.58
N PHE A 7 -1.14 0.85 19.03
CA PHE A 7 -0.30 -0.33 18.85
C PHE A 7 -0.10 -0.64 17.36
N LEU A 8 -1.18 -0.65 16.59
CA LEU A 8 -1.10 -0.90 15.14
C LEU A 8 -0.31 0.19 14.42
N THR A 9 -0.48 1.45 14.81
CA THR A 9 0.27 2.56 14.21
C THR A 9 1.76 2.38 14.45
N GLU A 10 2.15 1.93 15.64
CA GLU A 10 3.57 1.66 15.92
C GLU A 10 4.11 0.52 15.07
N LEU A 11 3.32 -0.53 14.85
CA LEU A 11 3.74 -1.64 14.00
C LEU A 11 3.95 -1.19 12.56
N PHE A 12 3.14 -0.24 12.10
CA PHE A 12 3.26 0.32 10.74
C PHE A 12 4.31 1.41 10.64
N ASP A 13 5.04 1.71 11.71
CA ASP A 13 6.06 2.75 11.73
C ASP A 13 7.48 2.16 11.79
N LYS A 14 7.67 1.00 11.18
CA LYS A 14 8.98 0.32 11.12
C LYS A 14 9.32 -0.07 9.70
N PRO A 15 9.47 0.92 8.81
CA PRO A 15 9.74 0.61 7.41
C PRO A 15 11.15 0.07 7.20
N LEU A 16 11.28 -0.76 6.18
CA LEU A 16 12.56 -1.26 5.71
C LEU A 16 13.14 -0.27 4.72
N LYS A 17 14.43 -0.38 4.44
CA LYS A 17 15.06 0.44 3.41
C LYS A 17 14.56 -0.03 2.04
N TYR A 18 14.31 0.92 1.17
CA TYR A 18 13.84 0.64 -0.18
C TYR A 18 14.57 1.55 -1.17
N ARG A 19 14.48 1.20 -2.44
CA ARG A 19 15.09 1.99 -3.50
C ARG A 19 14.17 2.07 -4.72
N LEU A 20 14.32 3.13 -5.50
CA LEU A 20 13.68 3.24 -6.80
C LEU A 20 14.48 2.37 -7.77
N SER A 21 13.84 1.33 -8.31
CA SER A 21 14.49 0.39 -9.21
C SER A 21 14.28 0.73 -10.68
N HIS A 22 13.16 1.39 -11.00
CA HIS A 22 12.81 1.71 -12.37
C HIS A 22 11.87 2.90 -12.39
N SER A 23 12.03 3.77 -13.37
CA SER A 23 11.18 4.93 -13.52
C SER A 23 11.02 5.29 -14.99
N VAL A 24 9.77 5.51 -15.39
CA VAL A 24 9.43 6.08 -16.71
C VAL A 24 8.62 7.32 -16.41
N GLU A 25 9.15 8.47 -16.81
CA GLU A 25 8.54 9.76 -16.51
C GLU A 25 7.07 9.79 -16.93
N ASP A 26 6.21 10.24 -16.02
CA ASP A 26 4.75 10.37 -16.21
C ASP A 26 4.01 9.06 -16.47
N GLU A 27 4.65 7.89 -16.30
CA GLU A 27 4.02 6.61 -16.57
C GLU A 27 4.14 5.63 -15.42
N LEU A 28 5.36 5.46 -14.87
CA LEU A 28 5.63 4.36 -13.95
C LEU A 28 6.79 4.66 -13.03
N GLU A 29 6.63 4.31 -11.76
CA GLU A 29 7.74 4.21 -10.82
C GLU A 29 7.65 2.85 -10.13
N VAL A 30 8.78 2.17 -10.01
CA VAL A 30 8.87 0.89 -9.31
C VAL A 30 9.91 1.00 -8.21
N TYR A 31 9.48 0.72 -7.01
CA TYR A 31 10.36 0.66 -5.83
C TYR A 31 10.52 -0.78 -5.40
N GLU A 32 11.66 -1.12 -4.82
CA GLU A 32 11.89 -2.47 -4.34
C GLU A 32 12.54 -2.46 -2.98
N PHE A 33 12.27 -3.52 -2.22
CA PHE A 33 12.92 -3.76 -0.94
C PHE A 33 12.86 -5.25 -0.63
N SER A 34 13.74 -5.68 0.28
CA SER A 34 13.78 -7.07 0.72
C SER A 34 13.57 -7.13 2.22
N THR A 35 12.91 -8.18 2.66
CA THR A 35 12.69 -8.41 4.09
C THR A 35 13.85 -9.21 4.68
N PRO A 36 14.01 -9.21 6.02
CA PRO A 36 15.05 -10.01 6.66
C PRO A 36 14.98 -11.50 6.34
N LYS A 37 13.80 -12.02 6.05
CA LYS A 37 13.63 -13.45 5.69
C LYS A 37 13.75 -13.71 4.20
N GLY A 38 14.16 -12.71 3.42
CA GLY A 38 14.48 -12.88 2.02
C GLY A 38 13.33 -12.71 1.04
N GLN A 39 12.19 -12.17 1.49
CA GLN A 39 11.13 -11.84 0.55
C GLN A 39 11.50 -10.56 -0.20
N HIS A 40 11.36 -10.59 -1.51
CA HIS A 40 11.61 -9.43 -2.35
C HIS A 40 10.27 -8.84 -2.77
N ILE A 41 10.08 -7.57 -2.48
CA ILE A 41 8.82 -6.87 -2.72
C ILE A 41 9.03 -5.76 -3.74
N GLU A 42 8.13 -5.65 -4.70
CA GLU A 42 8.11 -4.55 -5.64
C GLU A 42 6.83 -3.75 -5.46
N VAL A 43 6.97 -2.43 -5.39
CA VAL A 43 5.86 -1.49 -5.31
C VAL A 43 5.83 -0.70 -6.60
N SER A 44 4.71 -0.75 -7.31
CA SER A 44 4.55 -0.05 -8.58
C SER A 44 3.51 1.05 -8.45
N ILE A 45 3.84 2.23 -8.96
CA ILE A 45 2.92 3.35 -9.07
C ILE A 45 2.76 3.64 -10.54
N ILE A 46 1.57 3.37 -11.08
CA ILE A 46 1.29 3.44 -12.50
C ILE A 46 0.25 4.52 -12.76
N VAL A 47 0.50 5.38 -13.73
CA VAL A 47 -0.47 6.40 -14.13
C VAL A 47 -1.41 5.78 -15.15
N ASP A 48 -2.71 5.78 -14.87
CA ASP A 48 -3.69 5.26 -15.82
C ASP A 48 -4.06 6.33 -16.86
N LYS A 49 -4.85 5.93 -17.85
CA LYS A 49 -5.23 6.82 -18.96
C LYS A 49 -6.07 8.01 -18.53
N ARG A 50 -6.67 7.94 -17.34
CA ARG A 50 -7.54 9.01 -16.83
C ARG A 50 -6.80 9.95 -15.87
N GLY A 51 -5.50 9.72 -15.69
CA GLY A 51 -4.71 10.51 -14.75
C GLY A 51 -4.77 10.06 -13.31
N ALA A 52 -5.47 8.97 -13.03
CA ALA A 52 -5.43 8.37 -11.70
C ALA A 52 -4.17 7.51 -11.57
N TYR A 53 -3.74 7.32 -10.34
CA TYR A 53 -2.58 6.48 -10.07
C TYR A 53 -3.04 5.14 -9.51
N GLU A 54 -2.46 4.07 -10.04
CA GLU A 54 -2.65 2.73 -9.48
C GLU A 54 -1.43 2.42 -8.62
N PHE A 55 -1.68 2.11 -7.35
CA PHE A 55 -0.63 1.77 -6.39
C PHE A 55 -0.75 0.29 -6.08
N THR A 56 0.23 -0.51 -6.50
CA THR A 56 0.19 -1.95 -6.29
C THR A 56 1.51 -2.42 -5.69
N PHE A 57 1.48 -3.58 -5.02
CA PHE A 57 2.71 -4.22 -4.61
C PHE A 57 2.58 -5.73 -4.65
N ASP A 58 3.67 -6.37 -4.99
CA ASP A 58 3.77 -7.82 -5.15
C ASP A 58 5.08 -8.32 -4.57
N SER A 59 5.05 -9.60 -4.18
CA SER A 59 6.26 -10.33 -3.84
C SER A 59 6.62 -11.22 -5.01
N ASP A 60 7.89 -11.28 -5.40
CA ASP A 60 8.36 -12.20 -6.44
C ASP A 60 8.56 -13.59 -5.88
N SER A 61 8.49 -13.79 -4.57
CA SER A 61 8.36 -15.12 -4.03
C SER A 61 6.96 -15.63 -4.42
N ASN A 62 6.83 -16.93 -4.64
CA ASN A 62 5.56 -17.49 -5.02
C ASN A 62 4.49 -17.24 -3.96
N GLU A 63 3.25 -17.61 -4.25
CA GLU A 63 2.13 -17.40 -3.36
C GLU A 63 2.38 -17.93 -1.95
N GLU A 64 3.13 -19.00 -1.82
CA GLU A 64 3.46 -19.57 -0.51
C GLU A 64 4.36 -18.64 0.28
N GLY A 65 5.27 -17.96 -0.38
CA GLY A 65 6.16 -17.02 0.28
C GLY A 65 5.46 -15.79 0.81
N THR A 66 4.32 -15.42 0.22
CA THR A 66 3.53 -14.27 0.67
C THR A 66 2.51 -14.64 1.71
N LYS A 67 2.26 -15.93 1.91
CA LYS A 67 1.33 -16.35 2.94
C LYS A 67 1.90 -16.02 4.31
N SER A 68 1.04 -15.52 5.14
CA SER A 68 1.33 -15.13 6.50
C SER A 68 2.03 -16.22 7.30
N GLY A 69 2.54 -15.88 8.41
CA GLY A 69 3.19 -16.80 9.31
C GLY A 69 4.67 -16.56 9.43
N LYS A 70 5.20 -15.70 8.61
CA LYS A 70 6.60 -15.33 8.72
C LYS A 70 6.81 -14.07 9.55
N GLY A 71 5.71 -13.42 9.96
CA GLY A 71 5.78 -12.26 10.84
C GLY A 71 6.31 -11.00 10.18
N GLU A 72 6.35 -10.97 8.86
CA GLU A 72 6.91 -9.82 8.14
C GLU A 72 5.86 -8.90 7.51
N GLU A 73 4.59 -9.26 7.62
CA GLU A 73 3.51 -8.49 6.99
C GLU A 73 3.50 -7.04 7.46
N PHE A 74 3.70 -6.81 8.75
CA PHE A 74 3.70 -5.44 9.28
C PHE A 74 4.87 -4.64 8.75
N GLN A 75 6.06 -5.26 8.60
CA GLN A 75 7.21 -4.57 8.02
C GLN A 75 6.97 -4.25 6.55
N ILE A 76 6.38 -5.20 5.82
CA ILE A 76 6.05 -5.01 4.41
C ILE A 76 5.07 -3.84 4.26
N PHE A 77 3.96 -3.86 4.99
CA PHE A 77 2.96 -2.80 4.91
C PHE A 77 3.49 -1.47 5.43
N SER A 78 4.35 -1.48 6.44
CA SER A 78 5.00 -0.27 6.94
C SER A 78 5.86 0.38 5.85
N THR A 79 6.60 -0.43 5.10
CA THR A 79 7.44 0.06 4.02
C THR A 79 6.59 0.57 2.85
N VAL A 80 5.56 -0.19 2.48
CA VAL A 80 4.63 0.21 1.43
C VAL A 80 3.95 1.53 1.79
N LEU A 81 3.53 1.68 3.05
CA LEU A 81 2.91 2.91 3.52
C LEU A 81 3.87 4.10 3.45
N LYS A 82 5.14 3.89 3.79
CA LYS A 82 6.14 4.95 3.69
C LYS A 82 6.33 5.39 2.25
N ILE A 83 6.40 4.45 1.32
CA ILE A 83 6.51 4.76 -0.11
C ILE A 83 5.29 5.57 -0.56
N LEU A 84 4.09 5.15 -0.14
CA LEU A 84 2.85 5.85 -0.47
C LEU A 84 2.85 7.28 0.08
N LYS A 85 3.28 7.46 1.32
CA LYS A 85 3.35 8.80 1.93
C LYS A 85 4.31 9.71 1.17
N GLU A 86 5.48 9.20 0.82
CA GLU A 86 6.46 9.99 0.08
C GLU A 86 5.96 10.35 -1.31
N PHE A 87 5.26 9.42 -1.96
CA PHE A 87 4.63 9.67 -3.25
C PHE A 87 3.59 10.79 -3.15
N VAL A 88 2.72 10.72 -2.16
CA VAL A 88 1.67 11.72 -1.97
C VAL A 88 2.28 13.07 -1.62
N ASP A 89 3.32 13.11 -0.79
CA ASP A 89 4.00 14.35 -0.44
C ASP A 89 4.65 15.00 -1.67
N ALA A 90 5.17 14.19 -2.60
CA ALA A 90 5.83 14.70 -3.80
C ALA A 90 4.86 15.10 -4.90
N GLU A 91 3.83 14.30 -5.13
CA GLU A 91 2.96 14.45 -6.30
C GLU A 91 1.58 15.05 -5.99
N ALA A 92 1.15 15.00 -4.73
CA ALA A 92 -0.17 15.48 -4.30
C ALA A 92 -1.30 15.02 -5.24
N PRO A 93 -1.44 13.71 -5.51
CA PRO A 93 -2.43 13.24 -6.47
C PRO A 93 -3.84 13.52 -5.98
N ASP A 94 -4.76 13.78 -6.91
CA ASP A 94 -6.18 13.95 -6.58
C ASP A 94 -6.85 12.61 -6.31
N HIS A 95 -6.35 11.55 -6.94
CA HIS A 95 -6.96 10.23 -6.86
C HIS A 95 -5.90 9.15 -7.09
N PHE A 96 -5.86 8.19 -6.21
CA PHE A 96 -5.14 6.94 -6.45
C PHE A 96 -6.00 5.78 -5.95
N PHE A 97 -5.69 4.56 -6.39
CA PHE A 97 -6.41 3.40 -5.93
C PHE A 97 -5.46 2.24 -5.67
N VAL A 98 -5.90 1.36 -4.78
CA VAL A 98 -5.18 0.16 -4.39
C VAL A 98 -6.13 -1.02 -4.57
N GLU A 99 -5.65 -2.12 -5.15
CA GLU A 99 -6.44 -3.32 -5.30
C GLU A 99 -5.78 -4.51 -4.64
N ALA A 100 -6.58 -5.40 -4.09
CA ALA A 100 -6.13 -6.64 -3.48
C ALA A 100 -7.07 -7.78 -3.82
N VAL A 101 -6.50 -9.00 -3.86
CA VAL A 101 -7.32 -10.20 -4.07
C VAL A 101 -8.07 -10.50 -2.78
N SER A 102 -9.38 -10.76 -2.89
CA SER A 102 -10.25 -10.96 -1.73
C SER A 102 -10.13 -12.33 -1.08
N SER A 103 -9.27 -13.21 -1.60
CA SER A 103 -9.14 -14.57 -1.09
C SER A 103 -8.33 -14.70 0.20
N GLU A 104 -7.72 -13.62 0.67
CA GLU A 104 -6.90 -13.64 1.88
C GLU A 104 -7.40 -12.61 2.89
N PRO A 105 -8.33 -13.00 3.79
CA PRO A 105 -8.94 -12.06 4.74
C PRO A 105 -7.95 -11.33 5.67
N SER A 106 -6.88 -12.00 6.08
CA SER A 106 -5.88 -11.37 6.96
C SER A 106 -5.14 -10.26 6.24
N ARG A 107 -4.83 -10.45 4.97
CA ARG A 107 -4.16 -9.46 4.14
C ARG A 107 -5.08 -8.29 3.84
N GLU A 108 -6.34 -8.58 3.58
CA GLU A 108 -7.37 -7.59 3.38
C GLU A 108 -7.47 -6.63 4.57
N LYS A 109 -7.40 -7.18 5.78
CA LYS A 109 -7.41 -6.37 7.00
C LYS A 109 -6.20 -5.43 7.06
N LEU A 110 -5.02 -5.91 6.66
CA LEU A 110 -3.82 -5.08 6.65
C LEU A 110 -3.92 -3.94 5.64
N TYR A 111 -4.46 -4.20 4.44
CA TYR A 111 -4.72 -3.15 3.46
C TYR A 111 -5.66 -2.10 4.03
N ARG A 112 -6.75 -2.55 4.64
CA ARG A 112 -7.75 -1.65 5.22
C ARG A 112 -7.14 -0.79 6.32
N ARG A 113 -6.28 -1.38 7.14
CA ARG A 113 -5.57 -0.63 8.20
C ARG A 113 -4.59 0.38 7.62
N MET A 114 -3.86 -0.02 6.60
CA MET A 114 -2.92 0.87 5.93
C MET A 114 -3.63 2.10 5.37
N ILE A 115 -4.74 1.89 4.67
CA ILE A 115 -5.54 2.98 4.11
C ILE A 115 -6.10 3.88 5.23
N SER A 116 -6.56 3.28 6.32
CA SER A 116 -7.07 4.03 7.47
C SER A 116 -5.99 4.91 8.09
N ILE A 117 -4.79 4.36 8.29
CA ILE A 117 -3.67 5.12 8.84
C ILE A 117 -3.29 6.26 7.89
N PHE A 118 -3.27 5.98 6.59
CA PHE A 118 -2.98 6.99 5.58
C PHE A 118 -3.99 8.16 5.67
N CYS A 119 -5.27 7.86 5.69
CA CYS A 119 -6.31 8.90 5.71
C CYS A 119 -6.31 9.70 7.01
N LYS A 120 -5.83 9.14 8.11
CA LYS A 120 -5.64 9.89 9.35
C LYS A 120 -4.48 10.86 9.26
N LYS A 121 -3.40 10.45 8.60
CA LYS A 121 -2.24 11.30 8.37
C LYS A 121 -2.52 12.41 7.37
N TYR A 122 -3.35 12.11 6.37
CA TYR A 122 -3.70 13.04 5.30
C TYR A 122 -5.23 13.23 5.29
N PRO A 123 -5.76 14.06 6.20
CA PRO A 123 -7.22 14.19 6.36
C PRO A 123 -7.94 14.83 5.19
N GLU A 124 -7.22 15.40 4.25
CA GLU A 124 -7.79 15.91 3.00
C GLU A 124 -8.25 14.81 2.04
N TYR A 125 -7.86 13.56 2.30
CA TYR A 125 -8.27 12.42 1.50
C TYR A 125 -9.35 11.60 2.20
N GLU A 126 -10.20 10.97 1.40
CA GLU A 126 -11.16 9.97 1.89
C GLU A 126 -11.06 8.72 1.03
N SER A 127 -11.41 7.59 1.60
CA SER A 127 -11.35 6.30 0.88
C SER A 127 -12.73 5.68 0.75
N THR A 128 -12.92 4.97 -0.35
CA THR A 128 -14.13 4.19 -0.63
C THR A 128 -13.70 2.77 -0.98
N GLU A 129 -14.32 1.79 -0.36
CA GLU A 129 -14.00 0.38 -0.59
C GLU A 129 -15.09 -0.25 -1.46
N LYS A 130 -14.68 -0.99 -2.49
CA LYS A 130 -15.59 -1.72 -3.38
C LYS A 130 -15.09 -3.12 -3.61
N LYS A 131 -16.03 -4.08 -3.63
CA LYS A 131 -15.74 -5.44 -4.05
C LYS A 131 -16.13 -5.57 -5.52
N THR A 132 -15.22 -6.11 -6.32
CA THR A 132 -15.48 -6.31 -7.73
C THR A 132 -16.03 -7.72 -7.96
N ASN A 133 -16.70 -7.93 -9.10
CA ASN A 133 -17.23 -9.24 -9.45
C ASN A 133 -16.13 -10.26 -9.77
N SER A 134 -14.93 -9.79 -10.02
CA SER A 134 -13.77 -10.65 -10.33
C SER A 134 -12.97 -11.08 -9.10
N GLY A 135 -13.49 -10.81 -7.89
CA GLY A 135 -12.83 -11.26 -6.66
C GLY A 135 -11.75 -10.34 -6.14
N PHE A 136 -11.75 -9.08 -6.55
CA PHE A 136 -10.85 -8.07 -6.04
C PHE A 136 -11.58 -7.12 -5.11
N ILE A 137 -10.82 -6.52 -4.21
CA ILE A 137 -11.27 -5.40 -3.40
C ILE A 137 -10.46 -4.20 -3.85
N ARG A 138 -11.16 -3.10 -4.10
CA ARG A 138 -10.51 -1.86 -4.53
C ARG A 138 -10.81 -0.76 -3.54
N TRP A 139 -9.77 -0.04 -3.15
CA TRP A 139 -9.88 1.17 -2.34
C TRP A 139 -9.54 2.35 -3.22
N ASP A 140 -10.51 3.21 -3.47
CA ASP A 140 -10.29 4.49 -4.14
C ASP A 140 -10.04 5.54 -3.08
N VAL A 141 -8.94 6.27 -3.20
CA VAL A 141 -8.56 7.33 -2.27
C VAL A 141 -8.56 8.64 -3.04
N LYS A 142 -9.43 9.55 -2.66
CA LYS A 142 -9.63 10.80 -3.38
C LYS A 142 -9.59 11.99 -2.43
N VAL A 143 -9.19 13.14 -2.96
CA VAL A 143 -9.28 14.40 -2.22
C VAL A 143 -10.76 14.68 -1.96
N LYS A 144 -11.08 15.06 -0.73
CA LYS A 144 -12.46 15.40 -0.37
C LYS A 144 -12.94 16.61 -1.15
N PRO A 145 -14.23 16.65 -1.53
CA PRO A 145 -14.81 17.84 -2.14
C PRO A 145 -14.71 19.01 -1.18
N GLN A 146 -14.41 20.18 -1.71
CA GLN A 146 -14.39 21.42 -0.94
C GLN A 146 -15.74 22.09 -0.96
#